data_c811ca6480959812d4b0f64801a04868
#
_entry.id   c811ca6480959812d4b0f64801a04868
#
_cell.length_a   1.000
_cell.length_b   1.000
_cell.length_c   1.000
_cell.angle_alpha   90.00
_cell.angle_beta   90.00
_cell.angle_gamma   90.00
#
_symmetry.space_group_name_H-M   'P 1'
#
loop_
_entity.id
_entity.type
_entity.pdbx_description
1 polymer ?
#
loop_
_entity_poly.entity_id
_entity_poly.type
_entity_poly.pdbx_seq_one_letter_code
_entity_poly.pdbx_strand_id
1 'polypeptide(L)'
;MKILVTGGAGFIGSAVVRHIIENTRDEVRVLDCLTYAGNLESLAPVAGSERYSFSQTDITDSAAVAAHFSEFRPDIVMHLAAESHVDRSIDGPAAFIQTNVIGTFTLLEAARHYWSGLGEAQKQAFRFHHISTDEVYGDLHGTDDLFTEETPYAPSSPYSASKAGSDHLVRAWNRTYGLPVVVTNCSNNYGPYHFPEKLIPLTILNALAGKP
;
A
#
# COMPACT_ATOMS: atom_id res chain seq x y z
N MET A 1 14.66 -5.74 11.82
CA MET A 1 13.99 -6.51 10.74
C MET A 1 14.25 -5.82 9.40
N LYS A 2 14.00 -6.53 8.31
CA LYS A 2 14.02 -5.99 6.95
C LYS A 2 12.60 -5.82 6.44
N ILE A 3 12.19 -4.60 6.12
CA ILE A 3 10.82 -4.27 5.75
C ILE A 3 10.81 -3.77 4.30
N LEU A 4 10.11 -4.48 3.42
CA LEU A 4 9.87 -4.08 2.04
C LEU A 4 8.57 -3.26 1.99
N VAL A 5 8.66 -1.99 1.61
CA VAL A 5 7.51 -1.08 1.54
C VAL A 5 7.23 -0.75 0.08
N THR A 6 6.08 -1.15 -0.44
CA THR A 6 5.64 -0.72 -1.78
C THR A 6 4.77 0.52 -1.68
N GLY A 7 4.87 1.44 -2.64
CA GLY A 7 4.18 2.72 -2.57
C GLY A 7 4.77 3.68 -1.53
N GLY A 8 6.05 3.47 -1.19
CA GLY A 8 6.72 4.21 -0.11
C GLY A 8 7.04 5.67 -0.44
N ALA A 9 6.97 6.10 -1.71
CA ALA A 9 7.09 7.50 -2.10
C ALA A 9 5.75 8.26 -2.09
N GLY A 10 4.63 7.55 -1.88
CA GLY A 10 3.30 8.13 -1.69
C GLY A 10 3.11 8.75 -0.30
N PHE A 11 1.97 9.39 -0.07
CA PHE A 11 1.64 10.09 1.17
C PHE A 11 1.77 9.19 2.42
N ILE A 12 0.96 8.12 2.50
CA ILE A 12 0.95 7.22 3.66
C ILE A 12 2.25 6.42 3.73
N GLY A 13 2.72 5.90 2.58
CA GLY A 13 3.94 5.10 2.52
C GLY A 13 5.17 5.85 3.01
N SER A 14 5.34 7.12 2.63
CA SER A 14 6.47 7.94 3.09
C SER A 14 6.42 8.21 4.60
N ALA A 15 5.22 8.39 5.16
CA ALA A 15 5.06 8.54 6.61
C ALA A 15 5.47 7.26 7.36
N VAL A 16 5.06 6.09 6.85
CA VAL A 16 5.47 4.79 7.39
C VAL A 16 7.00 4.63 7.33
N VAL A 17 7.61 4.92 6.18
CA VAL A 17 9.07 4.80 5.99
C VAL A 17 9.83 5.71 6.96
N ARG A 18 9.45 7.00 7.06
CA ARG A 18 10.07 7.93 8.02
C ARG A 18 9.92 7.43 9.45
N HIS A 19 8.70 7.00 9.83
CA HIS A 19 8.45 6.47 11.17
C HIS A 19 9.35 5.28 11.51
N ILE A 20 9.49 4.32 10.61
CA ILE A 20 10.34 3.14 10.82
C ILE A 20 11.81 3.56 10.99
N ILE A 21 12.34 4.39 10.10
CA ILE A 21 13.75 4.80 10.13
C ILE A 21 14.06 5.65 11.38
N GLU A 22 13.16 6.54 11.79
CA GLU A 22 13.36 7.45 12.91
C GLU A 22 13.17 6.76 14.27
N ASN A 23 12.24 5.81 14.39
CA ASN A 23 11.79 5.27 15.68
C ASN A 23 12.17 3.81 15.92
N THR A 24 12.73 3.11 14.93
CA THR A 24 13.16 1.71 15.08
C THR A 24 14.62 1.54 14.63
N ARG A 25 15.11 0.30 14.70
CA ARG A 25 16.42 -0.10 14.15
C ARG A 25 16.27 -0.92 12.85
N ASP A 26 15.07 -0.95 12.29
CA ASP A 26 14.76 -1.77 11.13
C ASP A 26 15.33 -1.16 9.85
N GLU A 27 15.57 -2.01 8.86
CA GLU A 27 16.03 -1.64 7.52
C GLU A 27 14.82 -1.59 6.58
N VAL A 28 14.75 -0.57 5.73
CA VAL A 28 13.63 -0.38 4.80
C VAL A 28 14.13 -0.34 3.37
N ARG A 29 13.51 -1.15 2.50
CA ARG A 29 13.58 -0.99 1.06
C ARG A 29 12.24 -0.52 0.53
N VAL A 30 12.24 0.59 -0.19
CA VAL A 30 11.07 1.16 -0.85
C VAL A 30 11.03 0.72 -2.31
N LEU A 31 9.88 0.22 -2.76
CA LEU A 31 9.54 0.05 -4.18
C LEU A 31 8.41 1.02 -4.53
N ASP A 32 8.64 1.88 -5.52
CA ASP A 32 7.63 2.82 -6.02
C ASP A 32 7.89 3.10 -7.50
N CYS A 33 6.87 3.15 -8.32
CA CYS A 33 7.02 3.44 -9.75
C CYS A 33 7.07 4.96 -10.06
N LEU A 34 6.88 5.81 -9.03
CA LEU A 34 6.87 7.27 -9.13
C LEU A 34 5.83 7.78 -10.15
N THR A 35 4.58 7.35 -9.98
CA THR A 35 3.45 7.96 -10.69
C THR A 35 3.21 9.38 -10.17
N TYR A 36 2.12 10.00 -10.59
CA TYR A 36 1.78 11.38 -10.23
C TYR A 36 1.74 11.67 -8.71
N ALA A 37 1.45 10.67 -7.88
CA ALA A 37 1.37 10.81 -6.43
C ALA A 37 2.67 10.43 -5.69
N GLY A 38 3.63 9.85 -6.39
CA GLY A 38 4.95 9.49 -5.83
C GLY A 38 5.89 10.69 -5.83
N ASN A 39 6.41 11.05 -4.63
CA ASN A 39 7.33 12.17 -4.48
C ASN A 39 8.47 11.83 -3.52
N LEU A 40 9.70 11.77 -4.04
CA LEU A 40 10.90 11.47 -3.25
C LEU A 40 11.24 12.54 -2.22
N GLU A 41 10.79 13.80 -2.39
CA GLU A 41 10.95 14.85 -1.38
C GLU A 41 10.30 14.46 -0.04
N SER A 42 9.25 13.64 -0.08
CA SER A 42 8.60 13.11 1.13
C SER A 42 9.50 12.18 1.94
N LEU A 43 10.55 11.66 1.33
CA LEU A 43 11.54 10.75 1.92
C LEU A 43 12.90 11.44 2.20
N ALA A 44 13.06 12.72 1.79
CA ALA A 44 14.29 13.47 2.01
C ALA A 44 14.80 13.43 3.47
N PRO A 45 13.94 13.50 4.51
CA PRO A 45 14.42 13.44 5.90
C PRO A 45 15.18 12.16 6.25
N VAL A 46 14.92 11.05 5.55
CA VAL A 46 15.51 9.74 5.83
C VAL A 46 16.44 9.23 4.73
N ALA A 47 16.56 9.96 3.63
CA ALA A 47 17.34 9.55 2.46
C ALA A 47 18.83 9.31 2.75
N GLY A 48 19.40 9.95 3.76
CA GLY A 48 20.80 9.76 4.19
C GLY A 48 21.05 8.58 5.13
N SER A 49 20.02 7.82 5.50
CA SER A 49 20.16 6.67 6.40
C SER A 49 20.70 5.46 5.64
N GLU A 50 21.74 4.80 6.19
CA GLU A 50 22.25 3.52 5.65
C GLU A 50 21.20 2.38 5.72
N ARG A 51 20.16 2.53 6.53
CA ARG A 51 19.05 1.58 6.69
C ARG A 51 17.92 1.81 5.71
N TYR A 52 18.00 2.82 4.85
CA TYR A 52 17.02 3.15 3.83
C TYR A 52 17.58 2.87 2.43
N SER A 53 16.77 2.26 1.58
CA SER A 53 17.06 2.13 0.15
C SER A 53 15.79 2.32 -0.68
N PHE A 54 15.95 2.87 -1.88
CA PHE A 54 14.86 3.10 -2.84
C PHE A 54 15.16 2.39 -4.16
N SER A 55 14.13 1.80 -4.74
CA SER A 55 14.16 1.30 -6.11
C SER A 55 12.91 1.74 -6.87
N GLN A 56 13.10 2.37 -8.03
CA GLN A 56 12.00 2.68 -8.92
C GLN A 56 11.54 1.39 -9.60
N THR A 57 10.41 0.86 -9.17
CA THR A 57 9.91 -0.46 -9.57
C THR A 57 8.39 -0.43 -9.68
N ASP A 58 7.87 -0.90 -10.81
CA ASP A 58 6.45 -1.18 -10.96
C ASP A 58 6.14 -2.55 -10.35
N ILE A 59 5.16 -2.62 -9.47
CA ILE A 59 4.76 -3.87 -8.80
C ILE A 59 4.13 -4.89 -9.75
N THR A 60 3.80 -4.50 -10.98
CA THR A 60 3.32 -5.41 -12.04
C THR A 60 4.45 -6.12 -12.77
N ASP A 61 5.69 -5.65 -12.63
CA ASP A 61 6.89 -6.33 -13.17
C ASP A 61 7.30 -7.50 -12.26
N SER A 62 6.88 -8.69 -12.62
CA SER A 62 7.12 -9.90 -11.83
C SER A 62 8.59 -10.24 -11.68
N ALA A 63 9.42 -9.96 -12.68
CA ALA A 63 10.85 -10.26 -12.64
C ALA A 63 11.58 -9.30 -11.68
N ALA A 64 11.29 -8.00 -11.78
CA ALA A 64 11.86 -7.00 -10.89
C ALA A 64 11.42 -7.23 -9.43
N VAL A 65 10.13 -7.51 -9.20
CA VAL A 65 9.62 -7.81 -7.86
C VAL A 65 10.30 -9.04 -7.27
N ALA A 66 10.41 -10.14 -8.01
CA ALA A 66 11.09 -11.36 -7.55
C ALA A 66 12.57 -11.13 -7.20
N ALA A 67 13.29 -10.31 -8.00
CA ALA A 67 14.66 -9.92 -7.71
C ALA A 67 14.78 -9.21 -6.35
N HIS A 68 13.87 -8.27 -6.05
CA HIS A 68 13.86 -7.58 -4.75
C HIS A 68 13.66 -8.52 -3.57
N PHE A 69 12.80 -9.53 -3.68
CA PHE A 69 12.64 -10.53 -2.62
C PHE A 69 13.91 -11.35 -2.41
N SER A 70 14.57 -11.77 -3.48
CA SER A 70 15.79 -12.58 -3.38
C SER A 70 16.99 -11.80 -2.85
N GLU A 71 17.15 -10.54 -3.23
CA GLU A 71 18.25 -9.67 -2.82
C GLU A 71 18.07 -9.12 -1.41
N PHE A 72 16.91 -8.51 -1.13
CA PHE A 72 16.66 -7.83 0.13
C PHE A 72 16.29 -8.81 1.24
N ARG A 73 15.63 -9.93 0.92
CA ARG A 73 15.19 -10.97 1.87
C ARG A 73 14.33 -10.38 3.01
N PRO A 74 13.16 -9.83 2.71
CA PRO A 74 12.36 -9.13 3.70
C PRO A 74 11.80 -10.08 4.78
N ASP A 75 11.75 -9.60 6.02
CA ASP A 75 10.99 -10.21 7.11
C ASP A 75 9.51 -9.83 7.03
N ILE A 76 9.24 -8.61 6.56
CA ILE A 76 7.89 -8.05 6.44
C ILE A 76 7.76 -7.36 5.08
N VAL A 77 6.61 -7.54 4.45
CA VAL A 77 6.16 -6.73 3.30
C VAL A 77 5.02 -5.83 3.76
N MET A 78 5.13 -4.53 3.55
CA MET A 78 4.04 -3.56 3.73
C MET A 78 3.61 -3.06 2.35
N HIS A 79 2.44 -3.50 1.91
CA HIS A 79 1.94 -3.21 0.57
C HIS A 79 0.98 -2.03 0.58
N LEU A 80 1.51 -0.83 0.23
CA LEU A 80 0.76 0.43 0.13
C LEU A 80 0.66 0.94 -1.31
N ALA A 81 1.39 0.35 -2.27
CA ALA A 81 1.29 0.76 -3.68
C ALA A 81 -0.13 0.51 -4.20
N ALA A 82 -0.77 1.55 -4.69
CA ALA A 82 -2.11 1.49 -5.26
C ALA A 82 -2.39 2.75 -6.10
N GLU A 83 -3.22 2.61 -7.12
CA GLU A 83 -3.99 3.73 -7.65
C GLU A 83 -5.13 4.01 -6.66
N SER A 84 -5.32 5.28 -6.23
CA SER A 84 -6.16 5.60 -5.07
C SER A 84 -7.13 6.78 -5.24
N HIS A 85 -7.21 7.40 -6.41
CA HIS A 85 -8.09 8.55 -6.64
C HIS A 85 -9.41 8.09 -7.26
N VAL A 86 -10.52 8.23 -6.53
CA VAL A 86 -11.84 7.73 -6.94
C VAL A 86 -12.26 8.28 -8.30
N ASP A 87 -12.21 9.63 -8.51
CA ASP A 87 -12.63 10.25 -9.77
C ASP A 87 -11.82 9.73 -10.96
N ARG A 88 -10.49 9.59 -10.80
CA ARG A 88 -9.63 9.00 -11.82
C ARG A 88 -10.00 7.54 -12.13
N SER A 89 -10.54 6.82 -11.16
CA SER A 89 -11.00 5.43 -11.37
C SER A 89 -12.24 5.36 -12.25
N ILE A 90 -13.06 6.41 -12.25
CA ILE A 90 -14.24 6.52 -13.10
C ILE A 90 -13.83 6.79 -14.55
N ASP A 91 -12.87 7.69 -14.75
CA ASP A 91 -12.38 8.06 -16.08
C ASP A 91 -11.50 6.99 -16.73
N GLY A 92 -10.68 6.28 -15.92
CA GLY A 92 -9.68 5.31 -16.40
C GLY A 92 -9.55 4.07 -15.49
N PRO A 93 -10.57 3.21 -15.40
CA PRO A 93 -10.58 2.08 -14.46
C PRO A 93 -9.50 1.02 -14.71
N ALA A 94 -9.00 0.91 -15.95
CA ALA A 94 -8.02 -0.09 -16.32
C ALA A 94 -6.72 0.01 -15.51
N ALA A 95 -6.24 1.22 -15.22
CA ALA A 95 -5.05 1.44 -14.39
C ALA A 95 -5.23 0.90 -12.97
N PHE A 96 -6.44 1.03 -12.41
CA PHE A 96 -6.78 0.52 -11.08
C PHE A 96 -6.79 -1.00 -11.03
N ILE A 97 -7.33 -1.65 -12.05
CA ILE A 97 -7.27 -3.12 -12.17
C ILE A 97 -5.82 -3.58 -12.29
N GLN A 98 -5.05 -2.93 -13.18
CA GLN A 98 -3.65 -3.30 -13.42
C GLN A 98 -2.82 -3.15 -12.14
N THR A 99 -2.88 -2.00 -11.48
CA THR A 99 -2.07 -1.75 -10.28
C THR A 99 -2.60 -2.49 -9.06
N ASN A 100 -3.89 -2.32 -8.74
CA ASN A 100 -4.43 -2.79 -7.46
C ASN A 100 -4.68 -4.30 -7.46
N VAL A 101 -5.09 -4.89 -8.58
CA VAL A 101 -5.38 -6.33 -8.65
C VAL A 101 -4.18 -7.11 -9.18
N ILE A 102 -3.68 -6.78 -10.37
CA ILE A 102 -2.56 -7.52 -10.97
C ILE A 102 -1.26 -7.26 -10.22
N GLY A 103 -0.97 -6.01 -9.82
CA GLY A 103 0.20 -5.69 -8.99
C GLY A 103 0.17 -6.41 -7.64
N THR A 104 -0.98 -6.46 -6.96
CA THR A 104 -1.13 -7.25 -5.71
C THR A 104 -0.92 -8.74 -5.95
N PHE A 105 -1.49 -9.30 -7.03
CA PHE A 105 -1.25 -10.69 -7.42
C PHE A 105 0.24 -10.97 -7.62
N THR A 106 0.95 -10.11 -8.34
CA THR A 106 2.39 -10.24 -8.60
C THR A 106 3.21 -10.26 -7.31
N LEU A 107 2.91 -9.34 -6.39
CA LEU A 107 3.55 -9.29 -5.07
C LEU A 107 3.26 -10.53 -4.23
N LEU A 108 2.02 -11.01 -4.23
CA LEU A 108 1.62 -12.22 -3.51
C LEU A 108 2.33 -13.47 -4.02
N GLU A 109 2.49 -13.63 -5.34
CA GLU A 109 3.22 -14.75 -5.92
C GLU A 109 4.71 -14.70 -5.58
N ALA A 110 5.34 -13.52 -5.68
CA ALA A 110 6.73 -13.34 -5.28
C ALA A 110 6.93 -13.62 -3.78
N ALA A 111 6.04 -13.10 -2.93
CA ALA A 111 6.07 -13.34 -1.49
C ALA A 111 5.87 -14.82 -1.15
N ARG A 112 4.91 -15.49 -1.79
CA ARG A 112 4.64 -16.92 -1.61
C ARG A 112 5.84 -17.79 -2.01
N HIS A 113 6.42 -17.50 -3.17
CA HIS A 113 7.60 -18.23 -3.64
C HIS A 113 8.78 -18.05 -2.69
N TYR A 114 9.09 -16.81 -2.31
CA TYR A 114 10.14 -16.49 -1.36
C TYR A 114 9.88 -17.16 0.00
N TRP A 115 8.68 -16.98 0.58
CA TRP A 115 8.29 -17.54 1.88
C TRP A 115 8.38 -19.07 1.91
N SER A 116 7.97 -19.75 0.83
CA SER A 116 8.01 -21.21 0.77
C SER A 116 9.42 -21.78 0.91
N GLY A 117 10.44 -21.03 0.49
CA GLY A 117 11.86 -21.39 0.59
C GLY A 117 12.53 -21.03 1.94
N LEU A 118 11.82 -20.38 2.87
CA LEU A 118 12.35 -20.01 4.17
C LEU A 118 12.40 -21.20 5.15
N GLY A 119 13.26 -21.11 6.17
CA GLY A 119 13.22 -22.01 7.31
C GLY A 119 12.00 -21.76 8.20
N GLU A 120 11.58 -22.76 8.98
CA GLU A 120 10.33 -22.73 9.76
C GLU A 120 10.20 -21.50 10.68
N ALA A 121 11.25 -21.14 11.40
CA ALA A 121 11.23 -19.95 12.26
C ALA A 121 11.01 -18.65 11.47
N GLN A 122 11.62 -18.52 10.30
CA GLN A 122 11.46 -17.37 9.43
C GLN A 122 10.07 -17.35 8.78
N LYS A 123 9.52 -18.51 8.38
CA LYS A 123 8.14 -18.63 7.89
C LYS A 123 7.12 -18.16 8.91
N GLN A 124 7.29 -18.53 10.18
CA GLN A 124 6.40 -18.12 11.25
C GLN A 124 6.49 -16.62 11.56
N ALA A 125 7.68 -16.03 11.43
CA ALA A 125 7.92 -14.61 11.67
C ALA A 125 7.46 -13.71 10.49
N PHE A 126 7.51 -14.22 9.27
CA PHE A 126 7.17 -13.46 8.04
C PHE A 126 5.73 -12.92 8.09
N ARG A 127 5.54 -11.69 7.58
CA ARG A 127 4.20 -11.11 7.40
C ARG A 127 4.10 -10.37 6.07
N PHE A 128 2.99 -10.60 5.37
CA PHE A 128 2.55 -9.79 4.24
C PHE A 128 1.40 -8.90 4.71
N HIS A 129 1.68 -7.62 4.96
CA HIS A 129 0.70 -6.64 5.40
C HIS A 129 0.16 -5.86 4.21
N HIS A 130 -1.11 -6.08 3.88
CA HIS A 130 -1.84 -5.37 2.83
C HIS A 130 -2.64 -4.22 3.43
N ILE A 131 -2.39 -3.01 2.96
CA ILE A 131 -3.12 -1.82 3.38
C ILE A 131 -4.27 -1.57 2.40
N SER A 132 -5.49 -1.72 2.89
CA SER A 132 -6.73 -1.47 2.18
C SER A 132 -7.42 -0.20 2.65
N THR A 133 -8.68 -0.06 2.37
CA THR A 133 -9.51 1.11 2.66
C THR A 133 -10.87 0.68 3.20
N ASP A 134 -11.51 1.53 4.01
CA ASP A 134 -12.89 1.37 4.45
C ASP A 134 -13.91 1.49 3.30
N GLU A 135 -13.54 2.10 2.17
CA GLU A 135 -14.40 2.21 1.00
C GLU A 135 -14.82 0.84 0.39
N VAL A 136 -14.11 -0.26 0.76
CA VAL A 136 -14.53 -1.61 0.35
C VAL A 136 -15.86 -2.04 0.99
N TYR A 137 -16.26 -1.41 2.10
CA TYR A 137 -17.52 -1.68 2.77
C TYR A 137 -18.71 -0.92 2.18
N GLY A 138 -18.46 0.05 1.28
CA GLY A 138 -19.49 0.91 0.71
C GLY A 138 -19.73 2.14 1.57
N ASP A 139 -21.00 2.51 1.72
CA ASP A 139 -21.39 3.69 2.49
C ASP A 139 -22.47 3.35 3.53
N LEU A 140 -22.57 4.21 4.56
CA LEU A 140 -23.46 4.05 5.72
C LEU A 140 -24.67 4.99 5.65
N HIS A 141 -25.16 5.30 4.45
CA HIS A 141 -26.27 6.22 4.25
C HIS A 141 -27.51 5.83 5.07
N GLY A 142 -27.95 6.74 5.93
CA GLY A 142 -29.19 6.60 6.70
C GLY A 142 -29.07 5.69 7.92
N THR A 143 -27.89 5.34 8.36
CA THR A 143 -27.65 4.61 9.61
C THR A 143 -26.64 5.33 10.50
N ASP A 144 -26.67 5.04 11.82
CA ASP A 144 -25.65 5.44 12.79
C ASP A 144 -24.62 4.30 13.04
N ASP A 145 -24.62 3.26 12.20
CA ASP A 145 -23.74 2.12 12.33
C ASP A 145 -22.28 2.49 12.03
N LEU A 146 -21.36 1.64 12.47
CA LEU A 146 -19.95 1.74 12.16
C LEU A 146 -19.51 0.52 11.34
N PHE A 147 -18.52 0.69 10.47
CA PHE A 147 -17.84 -0.43 9.85
C PHE A 147 -17.08 -1.25 10.88
N THR A 148 -17.15 -2.56 10.73
CA THR A 148 -16.42 -3.54 11.53
C THR A 148 -15.75 -4.54 10.60
N GLU A 149 -14.89 -5.41 11.14
CA GLU A 149 -14.24 -6.47 10.37
C GLU A 149 -15.24 -7.53 9.85
N GLU A 150 -16.47 -7.54 10.37
CA GLU A 150 -17.55 -8.44 9.94
C GLU A 150 -18.51 -7.78 8.92
N THR A 151 -18.35 -6.46 8.67
CA THR A 151 -19.17 -5.74 7.69
C THR A 151 -18.97 -6.34 6.29
N PRO A 152 -20.03 -6.73 5.58
CA PRO A 152 -19.91 -7.23 4.20
C PRO A 152 -19.32 -6.19 3.26
N TYR A 153 -18.49 -6.63 2.32
CA TYR A 153 -17.98 -5.75 1.27
C TYR A 153 -19.09 -5.36 0.29
N ALA A 154 -19.22 -4.06 0.04
CA ALA A 154 -20.19 -3.47 -0.89
C ALA A 154 -19.57 -2.28 -1.66
N PRO A 155 -18.44 -2.47 -2.37
CA PRO A 155 -17.73 -1.38 -3.02
C PRO A 155 -18.58 -0.72 -4.11
N SER A 156 -18.57 0.62 -4.17
CA SER A 156 -19.43 1.40 -5.05
C SER A 156 -18.67 2.16 -6.16
N SER A 157 -17.33 2.07 -6.21
CA SER A 157 -16.51 2.70 -7.26
C SER A 157 -15.54 1.70 -7.90
N PRO A 158 -14.99 1.97 -9.11
CA PRO A 158 -13.93 1.12 -9.68
C PRO A 158 -12.70 1.03 -8.77
N TYR A 159 -12.34 2.12 -8.07
CA TYR A 159 -11.29 2.10 -7.05
C TYR A 159 -11.60 1.11 -5.93
N SER A 160 -12.73 1.31 -5.23
CA SER A 160 -13.09 0.45 -4.10
C SER A 160 -13.31 -1.00 -4.51
N ALA A 161 -13.87 -1.25 -5.71
CA ALA A 161 -14.00 -2.59 -6.27
C ALA A 161 -12.62 -3.24 -6.54
N SER A 162 -11.63 -2.50 -7.06
CA SER A 162 -10.27 -3.01 -7.25
C SER A 162 -9.57 -3.32 -5.94
N LYS A 163 -9.79 -2.50 -4.89
CA LYS A 163 -9.26 -2.75 -3.54
C LYS A 163 -9.93 -3.97 -2.90
N ALA A 164 -11.25 -4.08 -2.98
CA ALA A 164 -11.98 -5.27 -2.52
C ALA A 164 -11.47 -6.55 -3.22
N GLY A 165 -11.22 -6.48 -4.54
CA GLY A 165 -10.63 -7.58 -5.31
C GLY A 165 -9.24 -7.96 -4.79
N SER A 166 -8.37 -7.01 -4.50
CA SER A 166 -7.04 -7.28 -3.94
C SER A 166 -7.11 -7.85 -2.52
N ASP A 167 -8.02 -7.37 -1.67
CA ASP A 167 -8.24 -7.92 -0.33
C ASP A 167 -8.65 -9.40 -0.40
N HIS A 168 -9.54 -9.75 -1.33
CA HIS A 168 -9.95 -11.14 -1.55
C HIS A 168 -8.78 -12.00 -2.04
N LEU A 169 -7.89 -11.49 -2.90
CA LEU A 169 -6.67 -12.20 -3.29
C LEU A 169 -5.77 -12.47 -2.08
N VAL A 170 -5.49 -11.46 -1.26
CA VAL A 170 -4.66 -11.61 -0.06
C VAL A 170 -5.23 -12.67 0.89
N ARG A 171 -6.53 -12.63 1.16
CA ARG A 171 -7.22 -13.64 1.98
C ARG A 171 -7.17 -15.03 1.36
N ALA A 172 -7.31 -15.13 0.03
CA ALA A 172 -7.23 -16.40 -0.69
C ALA A 172 -5.83 -17.01 -0.61
N TRP A 173 -4.75 -16.21 -0.72
CA TRP A 173 -3.36 -16.68 -0.57
C TRP A 173 -3.08 -17.22 0.83
N ASN A 174 -3.60 -16.56 1.85
CA ASN A 174 -3.54 -17.11 3.21
C ASN A 174 -4.27 -18.45 3.33
N ARG A 175 -5.52 -18.48 2.90
CA ARG A 175 -6.38 -19.68 3.08
C ARG A 175 -5.92 -20.88 2.25
N THR A 176 -5.42 -20.63 1.04
CA THR A 176 -5.03 -21.70 0.09
C THR A 176 -3.59 -22.18 0.31
N TYR A 177 -2.67 -21.25 0.55
CA TYR A 177 -1.24 -21.54 0.59
C TYR A 177 -0.62 -21.38 1.98
N GLY A 178 -1.36 -20.84 2.94
CA GLY A 178 -0.86 -20.60 4.30
C GLY A 178 0.03 -19.38 4.44
N LEU A 179 0.16 -18.52 3.41
CA LEU A 179 0.97 -17.30 3.49
C LEU A 179 0.49 -16.42 4.66
N PRO A 180 1.37 -16.05 5.62
CA PRO A 180 0.96 -15.23 6.76
C PRO A 180 0.66 -13.80 6.32
N VAL A 181 -0.61 -13.41 6.34
CA VAL A 181 -1.09 -12.09 5.89
C VAL A 181 -1.74 -11.31 7.03
N VAL A 182 -1.70 -9.98 6.90
CA VAL A 182 -2.50 -9.02 7.67
C VAL A 182 -3.17 -8.11 6.66
N VAL A 183 -4.46 -7.84 6.82
CA VAL A 183 -5.20 -6.85 6.04
C VAL A 183 -5.71 -5.79 6.99
N THR A 184 -5.46 -4.52 6.68
CA THR A 184 -5.98 -3.38 7.44
C THR A 184 -6.77 -2.47 6.52
N ASN A 185 -7.97 -2.08 6.96
CA ASN A 185 -8.84 -1.17 6.23
C ASN A 185 -8.82 0.18 6.95
N CYS A 186 -8.01 1.11 6.45
CA CYS A 186 -7.94 2.44 7.04
C CYS A 186 -9.03 3.36 6.46
N SER A 187 -9.56 4.24 7.28
CA SER A 187 -10.38 5.36 6.83
C SER A 187 -9.51 6.52 6.36
N ASN A 188 -10.09 7.72 6.21
CA ASN A 188 -9.39 8.88 5.66
C ASN A 188 -8.17 9.27 6.51
N ASN A 189 -7.02 9.33 5.86
CA ASN A 189 -5.77 9.78 6.45
C ASN A 189 -5.50 11.23 6.05
N TYR A 190 -4.88 12.01 6.94
CA TYR A 190 -4.42 13.36 6.68
C TYR A 190 -3.11 13.65 7.42
N GLY A 191 -2.34 14.62 6.93
CA GLY A 191 -1.08 14.99 7.56
C GLY A 191 -0.09 15.62 6.58
N PRO A 192 1.17 15.84 7.02
CA PRO A 192 2.24 16.38 6.19
C PRO A 192 2.47 15.52 4.94
N TYR A 193 2.81 16.19 3.83
CA TYR A 193 3.02 15.58 2.50
C TYR A 193 1.77 14.97 1.84
N HIS A 194 0.56 15.30 2.35
CA HIS A 194 -0.68 14.90 1.70
C HIS A 194 -0.78 15.55 0.32
N PHE A 195 -1.14 14.76 -0.72
CA PHE A 195 -1.15 15.24 -2.10
C PHE A 195 -2.18 16.39 -2.29
N PRO A 196 -1.83 17.47 -3.01
CA PRO A 196 -2.63 18.72 -3.05
C PRO A 196 -4.03 18.62 -3.64
N GLU A 197 -4.36 17.55 -4.36
CA GLU A 197 -5.72 17.32 -4.90
C GLU A 197 -6.74 16.84 -3.85
N LYS A 198 -6.27 16.43 -2.68
CA LYS A 198 -7.13 15.93 -1.60
C LYS A 198 -7.75 17.09 -0.82
N LEU A 199 -8.94 16.84 -0.24
CA LEU A 199 -9.80 17.88 0.38
C LEU A 199 -9.04 18.84 1.31
N ILE A 200 -8.32 18.33 2.30
CA ILE A 200 -7.67 19.17 3.32
C ILE A 200 -6.58 20.06 2.70
N PRO A 201 -5.56 19.54 2.00
CA PRO A 201 -4.53 20.39 1.42
C PRO A 201 -5.09 21.31 0.32
N LEU A 202 -6.06 20.87 -0.48
CA LEU A 202 -6.71 21.71 -1.47
C LEU A 202 -7.43 22.89 -0.83
N THR A 203 -8.20 22.65 0.24
CA THR A 203 -8.90 23.70 1.00
C THR A 203 -7.90 24.71 1.58
N ILE A 204 -6.79 24.24 2.16
CA ILE A 204 -5.74 25.13 2.68
C ILE A 204 -5.16 26.00 1.57
N LEU A 205 -4.80 25.40 0.42
CA LEU A 205 -4.22 26.13 -0.71
C LEU A 205 -5.22 27.18 -1.28
N ASN A 206 -6.49 26.82 -1.42
CA ASN A 206 -7.52 27.72 -1.88
C ASN A 206 -7.74 28.88 -0.90
N ALA A 207 -7.81 28.60 0.38
CA ALA A 207 -7.95 29.64 1.40
C ALA A 207 -6.77 30.61 1.41
N LEU A 208 -5.53 30.11 1.31
CA LEU A 208 -4.32 30.96 1.21
C LEU A 208 -4.30 31.78 -0.09
N ALA A 209 -4.87 31.28 -1.17
CA ALA A 209 -4.96 31.98 -2.45
C ALA A 209 -6.21 32.88 -2.57
N GLY A 210 -7.05 32.98 -1.54
CA GLY A 210 -8.34 33.73 -1.56
C GLY A 210 -9.36 33.16 -2.56
N LYS A 211 -9.29 31.86 -2.87
CA LYS A 211 -10.23 31.15 -3.73
C LYS A 211 -11.33 30.47 -2.90
N PRO A 212 -12.55 30.32 -3.47
CA PRO A 212 -13.61 29.56 -2.82
C PRO A 212 -13.24 28.05 -2.67
#